data_6687d1cd8f40766f305ddac1c43f73a6
#
_entry.id   6687d1cd8f40766f305ddac1c43f73a6
#
_cell.length_a   1.000
_cell.length_b   1.000
_cell.length_c   1.000
_cell.angle_alpha   90.00
_cell.angle_beta   90.00
_cell.angle_gamma   90.00
#
_symmetry.space_group_name_H-M   'P 1'
#
loop_
_entity.id
_entity.type
_entity.pdbx_description
1 polymer ?
#
loop_
_entity_poly.entity_id
_entity_poly.type
_entity_poly.pdbx_seq_one_letter_code
_entity_poly.pdbx_strand_id
1 'polypeptide(L)'
;GNHDAHAKNFSLLYAGGAPTLAPLYDVLSTAVYEHLAPKMAMKLGSQYKFTDVQARHWAQFAEAAGLSKAQTKKRVLRMAKALPLAATQLQASPAFVDQSIVAKIVVMIGQRSALTLRRLLEGGNDRR
;
A
#
# COMPACT_ATOMS: atom_id res chain seq x y z
N GLY A 1 4.02 -1.72 2.91
CA GLY A 1 4.45 -2.38 4.12
C GLY A 1 4.53 -1.51 5.37
N ASN A 2 3.90 -0.34 5.39
CA ASN A 2 3.83 0.51 6.59
C ASN A 2 2.64 0.10 7.46
N HIS A 3 2.89 -0.51 8.62
CA HIS A 3 1.85 -0.88 9.57
C HIS A 3 1.42 0.30 10.45
N ASP A 4 2.22 1.35 10.51
CA ASP A 4 1.96 2.57 11.28
C ASP A 4 1.34 3.71 10.46
N ALA A 5 0.87 3.43 9.25
CA ALA A 5 0.19 4.41 8.41
C ALA A 5 -1.19 4.75 9.02
N HIS A 6 -1.34 5.98 9.50
CA HIS A 6 -2.58 6.50 10.08
C HIS A 6 -2.88 7.92 9.60
N ALA A 7 -4.06 8.45 9.95
CA ALA A 7 -4.53 9.74 9.44
C ALA A 7 -3.60 10.91 9.80
N LYS A 8 -2.87 10.84 10.90
CA LYS A 8 -1.91 11.89 11.34
C LYS A 8 -0.68 12.02 10.43
N ASN A 9 -0.40 11.03 9.57
CA ASN A 9 0.67 11.09 8.56
C ASN A 9 0.29 11.87 7.30
N PHE A 10 -0.89 12.49 7.27
CA PHE A 10 -1.35 13.32 6.17
C PHE A 10 -1.63 14.72 6.66
N SER A 11 -1.15 15.74 5.93
CA SER A 11 -1.32 17.14 6.27
C SER A 11 -1.77 17.95 5.07
N LEU A 12 -2.42 19.07 5.33
CA LEU A 12 -2.80 20.04 4.32
C LEU A 12 -1.92 21.30 4.46
N LEU A 13 -1.51 21.83 3.33
CA LEU A 13 -0.83 23.13 3.23
C LEU A 13 -1.83 24.20 2.85
N TYR A 14 -1.81 25.28 3.59
CA TYR A 14 -2.62 26.50 3.36
C TYR A 14 -1.69 27.65 2.97
N ALA A 15 -1.34 27.73 1.70
CA ALA A 15 -0.42 28.75 1.18
C ALA A 15 -1.17 29.67 0.19
N GLY A 16 -2.01 30.57 0.72
CA GLY A 16 -2.63 31.65 -0.06
C GLY A 16 -3.68 31.23 -1.10
N GLY A 17 -4.24 30.01 -1.02
CA GLY A 17 -5.23 29.50 -1.96
C GLY A 17 -6.03 28.33 -1.37
N ALA A 18 -6.60 27.50 -2.24
CA ALA A 18 -7.25 26.27 -1.82
C ALA A 18 -6.26 25.33 -1.12
N PRO A 19 -6.66 24.62 -0.05
CA PRO A 19 -5.78 23.69 0.65
C PRO A 19 -5.31 22.58 -0.29
N THR A 20 -4.01 22.27 -0.23
CA THR A 20 -3.37 21.20 -1.00
C THR A 20 -2.79 20.15 -0.08
N LEU A 21 -2.75 18.90 -0.54
CA LEU A 21 -2.10 17.84 0.22
C LEU A 21 -0.59 18.13 0.32
N ALA A 22 -0.06 18.09 1.54
CA ALA A 22 1.39 18.16 1.75
C ALA A 22 2.11 16.99 1.07
N PRO A 23 3.40 17.13 0.73
CA PRO A 23 4.22 15.98 0.33
C PRO A 23 4.10 14.86 1.37
N LEU A 24 4.09 13.60 0.91
CA LEU A 24 4.01 12.46 1.79
C LEU A 24 5.26 12.37 2.67
N TYR A 25 5.07 12.12 3.95
CA TYR A 25 6.13 11.90 4.95
C TYR A 25 5.81 10.65 5.76
N ASP A 26 6.80 10.17 6.53
CA ASP A 26 6.66 8.98 7.37
C ASP A 26 6.21 7.72 6.59
N VAL A 27 6.65 7.63 5.33
CA VAL A 27 6.37 6.50 4.46
C VAL A 27 7.42 5.42 4.69
N LEU A 28 7.17 4.58 5.69
CA LEU A 28 8.10 3.56 6.18
C LEU A 28 7.75 2.17 5.63
N SER A 29 8.68 1.23 5.78
CA SER A 29 8.43 -0.19 5.54
C SER A 29 8.64 -0.98 6.85
N THR A 30 7.67 -0.89 7.75
CA THR A 30 7.74 -1.56 9.05
C THR A 30 7.55 -3.07 8.97
N ALA A 31 6.96 -3.56 7.89
CA ALA A 31 6.72 -4.98 7.66
C ALA A 31 7.99 -5.85 7.52
N VAL A 32 9.16 -5.24 7.36
CA VAL A 32 10.45 -5.96 7.31
C VAL A 32 10.99 -6.31 8.70
N TYR A 33 10.39 -5.77 9.75
CA TYR A 33 10.79 -6.01 11.14
C TYR A 33 9.87 -7.05 11.77
N GLU A 34 10.34 -8.28 11.90
CA GLU A 34 9.55 -9.44 12.34
C GLU A 34 9.00 -9.30 13.78
N HIS A 35 9.71 -8.53 14.63
CA HIS A 35 9.29 -8.29 16.01
C HIS A 35 8.15 -7.28 16.15
N LEU A 36 7.80 -6.56 15.08
CA LEU A 36 6.68 -5.63 15.11
C LEU A 36 5.35 -6.34 14.82
N ALA A 37 4.31 -5.88 15.48
CA ALA A 37 2.97 -6.43 15.28
C ALA A 37 2.53 -6.28 13.81
N PRO A 38 2.01 -7.34 13.16
CA PRO A 38 1.62 -7.30 11.75
C PRO A 38 0.31 -6.55 11.51
N LYS A 39 -0.22 -5.90 12.53
CA LYS A 39 -1.50 -5.19 12.52
C LYS A 39 -1.31 -3.76 12.00
N MET A 40 -2.05 -3.39 10.98
CA MET A 40 -2.09 -2.02 10.46
C MET A 40 -2.76 -1.08 11.46
N ALA A 41 -2.30 0.16 11.56
CA ALA A 41 -2.89 1.19 12.43
C ALA A 41 -4.33 1.53 12.02
N MET A 42 -4.61 1.53 10.72
CA MET A 42 -5.97 1.70 10.19
C MET A 42 -6.41 0.45 9.44
N LYS A 43 -7.67 0.05 9.64
CA LYS A 43 -8.25 -1.06 8.90
C LYS A 43 -8.47 -0.72 7.43
N LEU A 44 -8.37 -1.73 6.56
CA LEU A 44 -8.79 -1.66 5.18
C LEU A 44 -10.05 -2.52 5.02
N GLY A 45 -11.18 -1.86 4.78
CA GLY A 45 -12.48 -2.52 4.95
C GLY A 45 -12.65 -2.97 6.40
N SER A 46 -12.80 -4.28 6.62
CA SER A 46 -12.92 -4.88 7.97
C SER A 46 -11.61 -5.48 8.49
N GLN A 47 -10.48 -5.40 7.75
CA GLN A 47 -9.24 -6.08 8.08
C GLN A 47 -8.14 -5.16 8.58
N TYR A 48 -7.48 -5.59 9.66
CA TYR A 48 -6.28 -4.95 10.20
C TYR A 48 -4.97 -5.65 9.77
N LYS A 49 -5.02 -6.92 9.33
CA LYS A 49 -3.83 -7.61 8.82
C LYS A 49 -3.85 -7.58 7.30
N PHE A 50 -2.76 -7.10 6.70
CA PHE A 50 -2.64 -7.03 5.24
C PHE A 50 -2.78 -8.41 4.57
N THR A 51 -2.25 -9.45 5.21
CA THR A 51 -2.35 -10.83 4.72
C THR A 51 -3.78 -11.35 4.63
N ASP A 52 -4.72 -10.75 5.34
CA ASP A 52 -6.13 -11.17 5.37
C ASP A 52 -7.02 -10.32 4.43
N VAL A 53 -6.43 -9.28 3.80
CA VAL A 53 -7.14 -8.42 2.86
C VAL A 53 -7.50 -9.17 1.59
N GLN A 54 -8.78 -9.16 1.23
CA GLN A 54 -9.37 -9.75 0.04
C GLN A 54 -9.99 -8.67 -0.86
N ALA A 55 -10.42 -9.03 -2.07
CA ALA A 55 -11.07 -8.10 -3.00
C ALA A 55 -12.26 -7.36 -2.37
N ARG A 56 -13.09 -8.07 -1.58
CA ARG A 56 -14.25 -7.48 -0.88
C ARG A 56 -13.87 -6.35 0.07
N HIS A 57 -12.68 -6.43 0.72
CA HIS A 57 -12.24 -5.40 1.67
C HIS A 57 -11.83 -4.11 0.96
N TRP A 58 -11.30 -4.20 -0.25
CA TRP A 58 -11.07 -3.04 -1.11
C TRP A 58 -12.37 -2.39 -1.58
N ALA A 59 -13.41 -3.20 -1.84
CA ALA A 59 -14.73 -2.69 -2.16
C ALA A 59 -15.40 -1.98 -0.96
N GLN A 60 -15.27 -2.55 0.25
CA GLN A 60 -15.73 -1.93 1.50
C GLN A 60 -15.00 -0.60 1.77
N PHE A 61 -13.68 -0.58 1.56
CA PHE A 61 -12.89 0.66 1.68
C PHE A 61 -13.38 1.73 0.71
N ALA A 62 -13.57 1.38 -0.57
CA ALA A 62 -14.05 2.32 -1.57
C ALA A 62 -15.41 2.91 -1.19
N GLU A 63 -16.33 2.06 -0.74
CA GLU A 63 -17.68 2.48 -0.31
C GLU A 63 -17.61 3.43 0.90
N ALA A 64 -16.86 3.07 1.94
CA ALA A 64 -16.69 3.90 3.13
C ALA A 64 -16.02 5.26 2.85
N ALA A 65 -15.15 5.32 1.83
CA ALA A 65 -14.48 6.54 1.40
C ALA A 65 -15.25 7.34 0.33
N GLY A 66 -16.44 6.92 -0.08
CA GLY A 66 -17.21 7.57 -1.15
C GLY A 66 -16.54 7.45 -2.53
N LEU A 67 -15.73 6.42 -2.76
CA LEU A 67 -14.99 6.20 -3.99
C LEU A 67 -15.66 5.14 -4.89
N SER A 68 -15.45 5.25 -6.19
CA SER A 68 -15.88 4.19 -7.13
C SER A 68 -15.11 2.90 -6.88
N LYS A 69 -15.81 1.78 -6.62
CA LYS A 69 -15.23 0.44 -6.43
C LYS A 69 -14.36 0.02 -7.62
N ALA A 70 -14.84 0.27 -8.85
CA ALA A 70 -14.12 -0.06 -10.09
C ALA A 70 -12.83 0.76 -10.25
N GLN A 71 -12.88 2.07 -10.00
CA GLN A 71 -11.72 2.95 -10.07
C GLN A 71 -10.70 2.63 -8.98
N THR A 72 -11.16 2.33 -7.76
CA THR A 72 -10.30 1.91 -6.66
C THR A 72 -9.56 0.62 -7.02
N LYS A 73 -10.27 -0.40 -7.49
CA LYS A 73 -9.66 -1.66 -7.95
C LYS A 73 -8.61 -1.40 -9.04
N LYS A 74 -8.93 -0.60 -10.06
CA LYS A 74 -8.02 -0.25 -11.16
C LYS A 74 -6.74 0.44 -10.67
N ARG A 75 -6.87 1.39 -9.74
CA ARG A 75 -5.73 2.12 -9.15
C ARG A 75 -4.84 1.20 -8.33
N VAL A 76 -5.42 0.37 -7.48
CA VAL A 76 -4.67 -0.59 -6.65
C VAL A 76 -3.92 -1.60 -7.53
N LEU A 77 -4.56 -2.15 -8.55
CA LEU A 77 -3.90 -3.05 -9.52
C LEU A 77 -2.74 -2.37 -10.23
N ARG A 78 -2.91 -1.12 -10.67
CA ARG A 78 -1.84 -0.35 -11.31
C ARG A 78 -0.64 -0.14 -10.37
N MET A 79 -0.88 0.24 -9.13
CA MET A 79 0.18 0.43 -8.14
C MET A 79 0.88 -0.89 -7.82
N ALA A 80 0.13 -1.97 -7.59
CA ALA A 80 0.71 -3.28 -7.29
C ALA A 80 1.56 -3.84 -8.44
N LYS A 81 1.27 -3.47 -9.69
CA LYS A 81 2.11 -3.81 -10.85
C LYS A 81 3.37 -2.94 -10.95
N ALA A 82 3.27 -1.65 -10.66
CA ALA A 82 4.36 -0.70 -10.84
C ALA A 82 5.39 -0.73 -9.70
N LEU A 83 4.94 -0.92 -8.46
CA LEU A 83 5.80 -0.81 -7.28
C LEU A 83 7.01 -1.75 -7.26
N PRO A 84 6.91 -3.05 -7.61
CA PRO A 84 8.07 -3.94 -7.59
C PRO A 84 9.19 -3.49 -8.53
N LEU A 85 8.84 -3.05 -9.74
CA LEU A 85 9.80 -2.57 -10.72
C LEU A 85 10.48 -1.29 -10.24
N ALA A 86 9.71 -0.31 -9.79
CA ALA A 86 10.25 0.94 -9.25
C ALA A 86 11.17 0.71 -8.05
N ALA A 87 10.80 -0.20 -7.15
CA ALA A 87 11.61 -0.56 -6.00
C ALA A 87 12.94 -1.22 -6.40
N THR A 88 12.92 -2.13 -7.37
CA THR A 88 14.13 -2.78 -7.91
C THR A 88 15.05 -1.77 -8.59
N GLN A 89 14.50 -0.86 -9.39
CA GLN A 89 15.28 0.21 -10.03
C GLN A 89 15.94 1.13 -9.00
N LEU A 90 15.20 1.50 -7.94
CA LEU A 90 15.74 2.34 -6.89
C LEU A 90 16.85 1.62 -6.10
N GLN A 91 16.66 0.33 -5.80
CA GLN A 91 17.68 -0.50 -5.13
C GLN A 91 19.00 -0.53 -5.91
N ALA A 92 18.94 -0.57 -7.24
CA ALA A 92 20.13 -0.60 -8.10
C ALA A 92 20.88 0.75 -8.16
N SER A 93 20.32 1.82 -7.58
CA SER A 93 20.98 3.13 -7.58
C SER A 93 22.19 3.14 -6.62
N PRO A 94 23.20 3.99 -6.88
CA PRO A 94 24.40 4.08 -6.04
C PRO A 94 24.11 4.37 -4.56
N ALA A 95 22.99 5.05 -4.27
CA ALA A 95 22.60 5.39 -2.90
C ALA A 95 22.12 4.17 -2.09
N PHE A 96 21.67 3.09 -2.74
CA PHE A 96 20.97 1.99 -2.07
C PHE A 96 21.54 0.59 -2.39
N VAL A 97 22.43 0.46 -3.36
CA VAL A 97 22.92 -0.85 -3.86
C VAL A 97 23.52 -1.72 -2.76
N ASP A 98 24.22 -1.13 -1.79
CA ASP A 98 24.87 -1.85 -0.69
C ASP A 98 24.04 -1.89 0.61
N GLN A 99 22.79 -1.47 0.57
CA GLN A 99 21.92 -1.40 1.72
C GLN A 99 21.11 -2.70 1.90
N SER A 100 21.55 -3.58 2.79
CA SER A 100 20.87 -4.86 3.04
C SER A 100 19.39 -4.72 3.44
N ILE A 101 19.05 -3.67 4.18
CA ILE A 101 17.65 -3.39 4.56
C ILE A 101 16.81 -3.03 3.34
N VAL A 102 17.37 -2.34 2.36
CA VAL A 102 16.65 -2.01 1.10
C VAL A 102 16.32 -3.28 0.33
N ALA A 103 17.23 -4.24 0.27
CA ALA A 103 16.97 -5.54 -0.36
C ALA A 103 15.77 -6.25 0.29
N LYS A 104 15.71 -6.28 1.63
CA LYS A 104 14.57 -6.84 2.37
C LYS A 104 13.25 -6.11 2.07
N ILE A 105 13.28 -4.78 1.98
CA ILE A 105 12.11 -3.96 1.64
C ILE A 105 11.62 -4.29 0.22
N VAL A 106 12.51 -4.41 -0.76
CA VAL A 106 12.18 -4.74 -2.15
C VAL A 106 11.51 -6.12 -2.23
N VAL A 107 12.05 -7.13 -1.55
CA VAL A 107 11.42 -8.46 -1.46
C VAL A 107 10.02 -8.37 -0.85
N MET A 108 9.85 -7.63 0.24
CA MET A 108 8.55 -7.44 0.89
C MET A 108 7.53 -6.74 -0.03
N ILE A 109 7.96 -5.73 -0.78
CA ILE A 109 7.13 -5.04 -1.77
C ILE A 109 6.67 -6.03 -2.84
N GLY A 110 7.57 -6.84 -3.37
CA GLY A 110 7.25 -7.88 -4.37
C GLY A 110 6.20 -8.87 -3.86
N GLN A 111 6.41 -9.43 -2.67
CA GLN A 111 5.49 -10.40 -2.05
C GLN A 111 4.09 -9.80 -1.82
N ARG A 112 4.00 -8.59 -1.27
CA ARG A 112 2.72 -7.92 -1.00
C ARG A 112 2.02 -7.49 -2.28
N SER A 113 2.75 -7.05 -3.27
CA SER A 113 2.21 -6.72 -4.60
C SER A 113 1.64 -7.95 -5.29
N ALA A 114 2.37 -9.06 -5.29
CA ALA A 114 1.90 -10.33 -5.86
C ALA A 114 0.64 -10.85 -5.16
N LEU A 115 0.60 -10.79 -3.83
CA LEU A 115 -0.58 -11.17 -3.05
C LEU A 115 -1.80 -10.29 -3.40
N THR A 116 -1.60 -8.98 -3.51
CA THR A 116 -2.66 -8.04 -3.87
C THR A 116 -3.21 -8.30 -5.26
N LEU A 117 -2.31 -8.50 -6.24
CA LEU A 117 -2.70 -8.80 -7.62
C LEU A 117 -3.52 -10.09 -7.70
N ARG A 118 -3.02 -11.16 -7.10
CA ARG A 118 -3.71 -12.45 -7.06
C ARG A 118 -5.12 -12.30 -6.52
N ARG A 119 -5.29 -11.72 -5.34
CA ARG A 119 -6.59 -11.61 -4.67
C ARG A 119 -7.58 -10.69 -5.39
N LEU A 120 -7.10 -9.61 -6.02
CA LEU A 120 -7.96 -8.72 -6.78
C LEU A 120 -8.38 -9.30 -8.13
N LEU A 121 -7.57 -10.19 -8.72
CA LEU A 121 -7.89 -10.84 -9.99
C LEU A 121 -8.79 -12.06 -9.77
N GLU A 122 -8.53 -12.89 -8.76
CA GLU A 122 -9.34 -14.07 -8.41
C GLU A 122 -10.73 -13.68 -7.91
N GLY A 123 -10.86 -12.63 -7.11
CA GLY A 123 -12.15 -12.14 -6.59
C GLY A 123 -13.07 -11.52 -7.65
N GLY A 124 -12.70 -11.54 -8.91
CA GLY A 124 -13.57 -11.18 -10.05
C GLY A 124 -14.42 -12.33 -10.59
N ASN A 125 -14.13 -13.57 -10.16
CA ASN A 125 -14.77 -14.78 -10.68
C ASN A 125 -15.96 -15.29 -9.81
N ASP A 126 -16.25 -14.62 -8.70
CA ASP A 126 -17.30 -15.02 -7.74
C ASP A 126 -18.70 -14.44 -8.11
N ARG A 127 -18.95 -14.26 -9.40
CA ARG A 127 -20.29 -13.98 -9.94
C ARG A 127 -20.67 -15.07 -10.93
N ARG A 128 -21.04 -16.23 -10.39
CA ARG A 128 -21.99 -17.13 -11.07
C ARG A 128 -23.07 -17.54 -10.11
#